data_6dc75f312ff047cee1f823401be5e39b
#
_entry.id   6dc75f312ff047cee1f823401be5e39b
#
_cell.length_a   1.000
_cell.length_b   1.000
_cell.length_c   1.000
_cell.angle_alpha   90.00
_cell.angle_beta   90.00
_cell.angle_gamma   90.00
#
_symmetry.space_group_name_H-M   'P 1'
#
loop_
_entity.id
_entity.type
_entity.pdbx_description
1 polymer ?
#
loop_
_entity_poly.entity_id
_entity_poly.type
_entity_poly.pdbx_seq_one_letter_code
_entity_poly.pdbx_strand_id
1 'polypeptide(L)'
;MEIIITEAAAEKINARTESREGYLKLKYDTDGCGCAVNGVVALWFVPETADDEIAIETNDRTVYLEKSKMVFFDEQMKIDFSRSTNSFQLKSPQQMLNGYMSLIVKEKTD
;
A
#
# COMPACT_ATOMS: atom_id res chain seq x y z
N MET A 1 -12.31 -4.87 -7.47
CA MET A 1 -11.53 -4.75 -6.23
C MET A 1 -11.92 -3.48 -5.51
N GLU A 2 -12.10 -3.54 -4.22
CA GLU A 2 -12.49 -2.39 -3.41
C GLU A 2 -11.46 -2.17 -2.30
N ILE A 3 -10.97 -0.95 -2.16
CA ILE A 3 -10.02 -0.60 -1.11
C ILE A 3 -10.58 0.60 -0.37
N ILE A 4 -10.62 0.49 0.95
CA ILE A 4 -11.06 1.58 1.82
C ILE A 4 -9.85 2.05 2.62
N ILE A 5 -9.65 3.37 2.65
CA ILE A 5 -8.59 3.97 3.45
C ILE A 5 -9.27 4.65 4.63
N THR A 6 -8.91 4.23 5.84
CA THR A 6 -9.51 4.82 7.05
C THR A 6 -9.06 6.25 7.23
N GLU A 7 -9.81 7.02 8.00
CA GLU A 7 -9.46 8.41 8.30
C GLU A 7 -8.08 8.50 8.95
N ALA A 8 -7.78 7.62 9.89
CA ALA A 8 -6.48 7.61 10.56
C ALA A 8 -5.35 7.35 9.57
N ALA A 9 -5.55 6.41 8.65
CA ALA A 9 -4.55 6.12 7.63
C ALA A 9 -4.39 7.28 6.66
N ALA A 10 -5.50 7.88 6.23
CA ALA A 10 -5.47 9.01 5.31
C ALA A 10 -4.72 10.20 5.91
N GLU A 11 -4.97 10.52 7.18
CA GLU A 11 -4.27 11.59 7.85
C GLU A 11 -2.76 11.34 7.93
N LYS A 12 -2.38 10.11 8.22
CA LYS A 12 -0.96 9.76 8.32
C LYS A 12 -0.28 9.81 6.96
N ILE A 13 -0.96 9.34 5.92
CA ILE A 13 -0.43 9.42 4.56
C ILE A 13 -0.24 10.89 4.16
N ASN A 14 -1.23 11.72 4.42
CA ASN A 14 -1.15 13.14 4.11
C ASN A 14 0.02 13.80 4.85
N ALA A 15 0.20 13.49 6.11
CA ALA A 15 1.30 14.05 6.91
C ALA A 15 2.66 13.67 6.37
N ARG A 16 2.78 12.43 5.85
CA ARG A 16 4.05 11.91 5.32
C ARG A 16 4.33 12.38 3.90
N THR A 17 3.31 12.76 3.15
CA THR A 17 3.44 13.11 1.73
C THR A 17 3.01 14.54 1.41
N GLU A 18 2.84 15.34 2.42
CA GLU A 18 2.17 16.65 2.33
C GLU A 18 2.71 17.59 1.25
N SER A 19 4.00 17.66 1.04
CA SER A 19 4.58 18.54 0.04
C SER A 19 5.11 17.81 -1.18
N ARG A 20 4.67 16.56 -1.38
CA ARG A 20 5.18 15.72 -2.44
C ARG A 20 4.10 15.40 -3.45
N GLU A 21 4.48 15.31 -4.70
CA GLU A 21 3.60 14.82 -5.75
C GLU A 21 3.98 13.38 -6.06
N GLY A 22 2.98 12.54 -6.28
CA GLY A 22 3.22 11.15 -6.58
C GLY A 22 1.99 10.30 -6.43
N TYR A 23 2.21 9.00 -6.37
CA TYR A 23 1.15 8.00 -6.39
C TYR A 23 1.31 7.03 -5.25
N LEU A 24 0.20 6.68 -4.61
CA LEU A 24 0.18 5.69 -3.55
C LEU A 24 0.08 4.30 -4.17
N LYS A 25 0.93 3.38 -3.73
CA LYS A 25 1.03 2.06 -4.32
C LYS A 25 1.11 1.00 -3.24
N LEU A 26 0.40 -0.11 -3.44
CA LEU A 26 0.57 -1.30 -2.64
C LEU A 26 1.55 -2.21 -3.36
N LYS A 27 2.69 -2.44 -2.76
CA LYS A 27 3.75 -3.25 -3.36
C LYS A 27 3.80 -4.62 -2.68
N TYR A 28 3.69 -5.67 -3.48
CA TYR A 28 3.90 -7.03 -3.01
C TYR A 28 5.35 -7.40 -3.31
N ASP A 29 6.16 -7.39 -2.29
CA ASP A 29 7.61 -7.53 -2.44
C ASP A 29 8.07 -8.90 -1.98
N THR A 30 8.67 -9.65 -2.90
CA THR A 30 9.23 -10.97 -2.61
C THR A 30 10.75 -10.96 -2.56
N ASP A 31 11.34 -9.81 -2.82
CA ASP A 31 12.80 -9.69 -2.83
C ASP A 31 13.38 -9.76 -1.42
N GLY A 32 14.58 -10.28 -1.33
CA GLY A 32 15.30 -10.33 -0.08
C GLY A 32 14.96 -11.50 0.82
N CYS A 33 14.01 -12.30 0.42
CA CYS A 33 13.61 -13.49 1.17
C CYS A 33 14.14 -14.72 0.47
N GLY A 34 15.28 -15.18 0.89
CA GLY A 34 15.96 -16.28 0.21
C GLY A 34 15.19 -17.59 0.18
N CYS A 35 14.25 -17.77 1.07
CA CYS A 35 13.49 -19.00 1.14
C CYS A 35 12.01 -18.78 1.36
N ALA A 36 11.58 -17.54 1.41
CA ALA A 36 10.20 -17.27 1.71
C ALA A 36 9.31 -17.58 0.52
N VAL A 37 8.24 -18.24 0.78
CA VAL A 37 7.23 -18.51 -0.22
C VAL A 37 6.20 -17.40 -0.28
N ASN A 38 6.16 -16.57 0.74
CA ASN A 38 5.22 -15.47 0.83
C ASN A 38 5.94 -14.14 0.75
N GLY A 39 5.39 -13.22 -0.01
CA GLY A 39 5.90 -11.88 -0.08
C GLY A 39 5.39 -11.02 1.07
N VAL A 40 5.89 -9.81 1.14
CA VAL A 40 5.48 -8.82 2.13
C VAL A 40 4.82 -7.66 1.40
N VAL A 41 3.64 -7.27 1.87
CA VAL A 41 2.95 -6.10 1.33
C VAL A 41 3.51 -4.86 2.01
N ALA A 42 3.86 -3.86 1.23
CA ALA A 42 4.32 -2.58 1.73
C ALA A 42 3.53 -1.46 1.06
N LEU A 43 3.43 -0.33 1.74
CA LEU A 43 2.78 0.84 1.19
C LEU A 43 3.87 1.80 0.72
N TRP A 44 3.85 2.11 -0.57
CA TRP A 44 4.84 2.98 -1.17
C TRP A 44 4.19 4.24 -1.72
N PHE A 45 4.89 5.34 -1.60
CA PHE A 45 4.54 6.57 -2.30
C PHE A 45 5.62 6.85 -3.32
N VAL A 46 5.25 6.80 -4.62
CA VAL A 46 6.21 6.82 -5.71
C VAL A 46 5.96 8.00 -6.62
N PRO A 47 7.02 8.56 -7.24
CA PRO A 47 6.86 9.70 -8.14
C PRO A 47 6.27 9.34 -9.50
N GLU A 48 6.36 8.09 -9.88
CA GLU A 48 5.85 7.62 -11.17
C GLU A 48 5.25 6.23 -11.05
N THR A 49 4.31 5.92 -11.93
CA THR A 49 3.71 4.58 -12.00
C THR A 49 4.36 3.80 -13.13
N ALA A 50 4.26 2.47 -13.06
CA ALA A 50 4.75 1.58 -14.09
C ALA A 50 3.62 1.14 -15.01
N ASP A 51 3.97 0.64 -16.20
CA ASP A 51 2.98 0.24 -17.20
C ASP A 51 2.12 -0.95 -16.77
N ASP A 52 2.66 -1.81 -15.92
CA ASP A 52 1.94 -2.99 -15.46
C ASP A 52 1.09 -2.74 -14.22
N GLU A 53 0.92 -1.48 -13.85
CA GLU A 53 0.13 -1.12 -12.69
C GLU A 53 -1.26 -0.67 -13.09
N ILE A 54 -2.23 -1.02 -12.26
CA ILE A 54 -3.61 -0.57 -12.45
C ILE A 54 -4.01 0.35 -11.32
N ALA A 55 -4.89 1.28 -11.65
CA ALA A 55 -5.40 2.26 -10.69
C ALA A 55 -6.68 1.74 -10.06
N ILE A 56 -6.70 1.68 -8.73
CA ILE A 56 -7.88 1.30 -7.97
C ILE A 56 -8.39 2.54 -7.26
N GLU A 57 -9.61 2.92 -7.53
CA GLU A 57 -10.20 4.06 -6.85
C GLU A 57 -10.67 3.65 -5.47
N THR A 58 -10.41 4.50 -4.50
CA THR A 58 -10.81 4.28 -3.12
C THR A 58 -11.69 5.44 -2.65
N ASN A 59 -12.07 5.41 -1.40
CA ASN A 59 -12.84 6.50 -0.80
C ASN A 59 -12.00 7.76 -0.57
N ASP A 60 -10.67 7.66 -0.65
CA ASP A 60 -9.77 8.77 -0.36
C ASP A 60 -8.91 9.16 -1.55
N ARG A 61 -8.10 8.24 -2.05
CA ARG A 61 -7.19 8.51 -3.16
C ARG A 61 -6.98 7.24 -3.97
N THR A 62 -6.50 7.39 -5.19
CA THR A 62 -6.22 6.25 -6.05
C THR A 62 -5.00 5.49 -5.51
N VAL A 63 -5.13 4.17 -5.48
CA VAL A 63 -4.05 3.27 -5.07
C VAL A 63 -3.69 2.42 -6.27
N TYR A 64 -2.40 2.26 -6.50
CA TYR A 64 -1.91 1.49 -7.64
C TYR A 64 -1.42 0.12 -7.21
N LEU A 65 -1.70 -0.88 -8.03
CA LEU A 65 -1.31 -2.26 -7.78
C LEU A 65 -0.69 -2.83 -9.05
N GLU A 66 0.34 -3.65 -8.88
CA GLU A 66 0.90 -4.37 -10.01
C GLU A 66 -0.11 -5.41 -10.49
N LYS A 67 -0.40 -5.37 -11.78
CA LYS A 67 -1.39 -6.26 -12.37
C LYS A 67 -1.05 -7.73 -12.14
N SER A 68 0.22 -8.08 -12.25
CA SER A 68 0.66 -9.46 -12.06
C SER A 68 0.59 -9.94 -10.61
N LYS A 69 0.42 -9.01 -9.67
CA LYS A 69 0.36 -9.35 -8.24
C LYS A 69 -1.05 -9.33 -7.68
N MET A 70 -2.04 -9.06 -8.51
CA MET A 70 -3.44 -8.95 -8.06
C MET A 70 -3.94 -10.22 -7.38
N VAL A 71 -3.41 -11.37 -7.77
CA VAL A 71 -3.81 -12.65 -7.20
C VAL A 71 -3.50 -12.77 -5.71
N PHE A 72 -2.56 -11.98 -5.21
CA PHE A 72 -2.17 -12.00 -3.80
C PHE A 72 -3.02 -11.10 -2.92
N PHE A 73 -3.93 -10.34 -3.53
CA PHE A 73 -4.78 -9.41 -2.80
C PHE A 73 -6.23 -9.88 -2.81
N ASP A 74 -6.96 -9.50 -1.78
CA ASP A 74 -8.39 -9.80 -1.69
C ASP A 74 -9.18 -8.74 -2.45
N GLU A 75 -10.41 -9.07 -2.82
CA GLU A 75 -11.26 -8.13 -3.54
C GLU A 75 -11.70 -6.94 -2.70
N GLN A 76 -11.80 -7.15 -1.39
CA GLN A 76 -12.14 -6.09 -0.45
C GLN A 76 -11.03 -5.96 0.57
N MET A 77 -10.45 -4.78 0.64
CA MET A 77 -9.34 -4.52 1.56
C MET A 77 -9.52 -3.19 2.25
N LYS A 78 -8.88 -3.05 3.40
CA LYS A 78 -8.89 -1.82 4.16
C LYS A 78 -7.46 -1.47 4.55
N ILE A 79 -7.08 -0.23 4.29
CA ILE A 79 -5.80 0.32 4.76
C ILE A 79 -6.11 1.14 6.00
N ASP A 80 -5.52 0.74 7.12
CA ASP A 80 -5.73 1.38 8.40
C ASP A 80 -4.38 1.79 8.99
N PHE A 81 -4.41 2.57 10.05
CA PHE A 81 -3.20 2.97 10.76
C PHE A 81 -3.40 2.72 12.25
N SER A 82 -2.46 2.01 12.86
CA SER A 82 -2.48 1.73 14.29
C SER A 82 -1.53 2.68 15.00
N ARG A 83 -2.06 3.50 15.89
CA ARG A 83 -1.25 4.42 16.67
C ARG A 83 -0.43 3.70 17.72
N SER A 84 -0.93 2.59 18.23
CA SER A 84 -0.23 1.83 19.26
C SER A 84 1.05 1.17 18.73
N THR A 85 1.06 0.76 17.47
CA THR A 85 2.24 0.16 16.85
C THR A 85 2.94 1.11 15.89
N ASN A 86 2.36 2.29 15.67
CA ASN A 86 2.87 3.30 14.73
C ASN A 86 3.12 2.69 13.35
N SER A 87 2.18 1.91 12.88
CA SER A 87 2.30 1.24 11.59
C SER A 87 0.96 1.18 10.86
N PHE A 88 1.05 1.06 9.55
CA PHE A 88 -0.13 0.85 8.71
C PHE A 88 -0.52 -0.62 8.74
N GLN A 89 -1.78 -0.88 8.46
CA GLN A 89 -2.30 -2.24 8.39
C GLN A 89 -3.08 -2.42 7.11
N LEU A 90 -2.88 -3.55 6.44
CA LEU A 90 -3.69 -3.95 5.31
C LEU A 90 -4.47 -5.19 5.71
N LYS A 91 -5.78 -5.08 5.68
CA LYS A 91 -6.64 -6.17 6.13
C LYS A 91 -7.86 -6.32 5.23
N SER A 92 -8.43 -7.50 5.26
CA SER A 92 -9.66 -7.81 4.57
C SER A 92 -10.66 -8.35 5.59
N PRO A 93 -11.93 -8.56 5.19
CA PRO A 93 -12.90 -9.14 6.11
C PRO A 93 -12.51 -10.51 6.65
N GLN A 94 -11.63 -11.21 5.95
CA GLN A 94 -11.27 -12.58 6.28
C GLN A 94 -9.91 -12.72 6.95
N GLN A 95 -9.02 -11.76 6.77
CA GLN A 95 -7.66 -11.90 7.28
C GLN A 95 -6.92 -10.58 7.36
N MET A 96 -5.84 -10.58 8.13
CA MET A 96 -4.90 -9.49 8.18
C MET A 96 -3.78 -9.78 7.19
N LEU A 97 -3.68 -8.99 6.12
CA LEU A 97 -2.66 -9.21 5.10
C LEU A 97 -1.28 -8.73 5.57
N ASN A 98 -1.23 -7.59 6.24
CA ASN A 98 -0.02 -7.13 6.89
C ASN A 98 -0.40 -6.19 8.05
N GLY A 99 -0.06 -6.59 9.27
CA GLY A 99 -0.36 -5.82 10.48
C GLY A 99 0.67 -4.77 10.84
N TYR A 100 1.83 -4.79 10.16
CA TYR A 100 2.94 -3.87 10.46
C TYR A 100 3.52 -3.33 9.16
N MET A 101 2.67 -2.67 8.40
CA MET A 101 3.05 -2.16 7.09
C MET A 101 3.62 -0.75 7.23
N SER A 102 4.76 -0.51 6.62
CA SER A 102 5.40 0.80 6.64
C SER A 102 5.05 1.58 5.37
N LEU A 103 5.00 2.89 5.49
CA LEU A 103 4.90 3.76 4.33
C LEU A 103 6.31 4.18 3.93
N ILE A 104 6.70 3.79 2.74
CA ILE A 104 8.01 4.12 2.19
C ILE A 104 7.82 5.18 1.12
N VAL A 105 8.39 6.34 1.34
CA VAL A 105 8.34 7.43 0.37
C VAL A 105 9.56 7.33 -0.52
N LYS A 106 9.32 7.05 -1.81
CA LYS A 106 10.39 6.97 -2.79
C LYS A 106 10.54 8.33 -3.46
N GLU A 107 11.75 8.75 -3.65
CA GLU A 107 12.03 10.00 -4.33
C GLU A 107 12.55 9.72 -5.72
N LYS A 108 12.26 10.65 -6.64
CA LYS A 108 12.75 10.55 -7.99
C LYS A 108 14.26 10.75 -7.97
N THR A 109 14.98 9.78 -8.51
CA THR A 109 16.42 9.88 -8.67
C THR A 109 16.74 10.44 -10.05
N ASP A 110 17.55 11.41 -10.07
CA ASP A 110 18.01 11.98 -11.34
C ASP A 110 19.22 11.22 -11.90
#